data_34168ae5145164b343aaf9a200a1450b
#
_entry.id   34168ae5145164b343aaf9a200a1450b
#
_cell.length_a   1.000
_cell.length_b   1.000
_cell.length_c   1.000
_cell.angle_alpha   90.00
_cell.angle_beta   90.00
_cell.angle_gamma   90.00
#
_symmetry.space_group_name_H-M   'P 1'
#
loop_
_entity.id
_entity.type
_entity.pdbx_description
1 polymer ?
#
loop_
_entity_poly.entity_id
_entity_poly.type
_entity_poly.pdbx_seq_one_letter_code
_entity_poly.pdbx_strand_id
1 'polypeptide(L)'
;CFHGLLWSSSDIRRLKQIERTSFPSLEYIEGIYHKIHLMYQIPYDAGEGRMLKFDLGAFCSRFKLQFSEAFYAIRYLEREGHWSYAEDVDIPTRVQIIVSRTALYDIPLPDAAMMPLLECLMRNYPGIFSSAVRIDEDFVAASAGVQQGQLRQLLYNLSLNHIIRYIPAANSTVICLRHNRWRPGNVALSPGRYRQLQDSFHKRLEAMTDYVAMDSDAPDAAVLLREGKLQCRSRYLLAYFGQAESGDCGHCDICRLHKRIKEADPAEDRLEKFINIEKSGHYSLGDIPAADLPLLRSLIARGTVPPPGDA
;
A
#
# COMPACT_ATOMS: atom_id res chain seq x y z
N CYS A 1 -1.03 11.67 26.90
CA CYS A 1 -1.12 10.42 26.13
C CYS A 1 0.27 9.82 25.99
N PHE A 2 0.36 8.51 26.14
CA PHE A 2 1.61 7.76 25.90
C PHE A 2 1.54 7.16 24.49
N HIS A 3 2.58 7.37 23.69
CA HIS A 3 2.73 6.79 22.37
C HIS A 3 3.96 5.87 22.38
N GLY A 4 3.76 4.59 22.15
CA GLY A 4 4.81 3.59 22.06
C GLY A 4 4.85 2.97 20.69
N LEU A 5 6.03 2.82 20.10
CA LEU A 5 6.27 2.06 18.87
C LEU A 5 6.93 0.74 19.24
N LEU A 6 6.24 -0.36 18.91
CA LEU A 6 6.80 -1.71 19.06
C LEU A 6 7.37 -2.14 17.70
N TRP A 7 8.64 -2.48 17.66
CA TRP A 7 9.31 -2.92 16.44
C TRP A 7 10.42 -3.96 16.74
N SER A 8 10.84 -4.65 15.72
CA SER A 8 11.91 -5.64 15.77
C SER A 8 12.77 -5.59 14.50
N SER A 9 13.94 -6.22 14.55
CA SER A 9 14.79 -6.35 13.36
C SER A 9 14.12 -7.12 12.21
N SER A 10 13.10 -7.95 12.50
CA SER A 10 12.30 -8.64 11.49
C SER A 10 11.42 -7.68 10.71
N ASP A 11 10.92 -6.61 11.33
CA ASP A 11 10.09 -5.61 10.68
C ASP A 11 10.90 -4.80 9.66
N ILE A 12 12.14 -4.42 10.03
CA ILE A 12 13.06 -3.74 9.11
C ILE A 12 13.39 -4.63 7.90
N ARG A 13 13.64 -5.93 8.13
CA ARG A 13 13.86 -6.87 7.02
C ARG A 13 12.64 -6.99 6.11
N ARG A 14 11.45 -7.04 6.69
CA ARG A 14 10.18 -7.08 5.95
C ARG A 14 9.96 -5.80 5.12
N LEU A 15 10.23 -4.63 5.68
CA LEU A 15 10.14 -3.34 4.96
C LEU A 15 11.10 -3.29 3.77
N LYS A 16 12.36 -3.74 3.95
CA LYS A 16 13.32 -3.85 2.84
C LYS A 16 12.89 -4.87 1.78
N GLN A 17 12.24 -5.95 2.17
CA GLN A 17 11.67 -6.90 1.22
C GLN A 17 10.51 -6.29 0.43
N ILE A 18 9.61 -5.53 1.09
CA ILE A 18 8.54 -4.79 0.43
C ILE A 18 9.10 -3.80 -0.59
N GLU A 19 10.16 -3.05 -0.25
CA GLU A 19 10.85 -2.16 -1.18
C GLU A 19 11.28 -2.89 -2.46
N ARG A 20 11.97 -4.03 -2.31
CA ARG A 20 12.45 -4.82 -3.46
C ARG A 20 11.33 -5.30 -4.37
N THR A 21 10.22 -5.77 -3.77
CA THR A 21 9.09 -6.33 -4.53
C THR A 21 8.17 -5.26 -5.10
N SER A 22 8.17 -4.04 -4.51
CA SER A 22 7.31 -2.93 -4.96
C SER A 22 7.79 -2.27 -6.26
N PHE A 23 9.05 -2.48 -6.61
CA PHE A 23 9.67 -1.86 -7.79
C PHE A 23 10.33 -2.91 -8.69
N PRO A 24 9.53 -3.78 -9.36
CA PRO A 24 10.05 -4.73 -10.36
C PRO A 24 10.63 -3.97 -11.56
N SER A 25 11.47 -4.63 -12.37
CA SER A 25 12.07 -3.99 -13.54
C SER A 25 11.00 -3.53 -14.55
N LEU A 26 11.31 -2.50 -15.35
CA LEU A 26 10.39 -2.01 -16.39
C LEU A 26 10.08 -3.10 -17.43
N GLU A 27 11.05 -3.95 -17.74
CA GLU A 27 10.88 -5.11 -18.63
C GLU A 27 9.90 -6.13 -18.04
N TYR A 28 9.97 -6.36 -16.73
CA TYR A 28 9.01 -7.22 -16.03
C TYR A 28 7.60 -6.62 -16.11
N ILE A 29 7.47 -5.30 -15.89
CA ILE A 29 6.20 -4.57 -15.95
C ILE A 29 5.59 -4.68 -17.37
N GLU A 30 6.39 -4.45 -18.40
CA GLU A 30 5.96 -4.66 -19.80
C GLU A 30 5.57 -6.12 -20.05
N GLY A 31 6.32 -7.06 -19.49
CA GLY A 31 5.99 -8.49 -19.54
C GLY A 31 4.64 -8.81 -18.91
N ILE A 32 4.29 -8.19 -17.80
CA ILE A 32 2.97 -8.33 -17.15
C ILE A 32 1.87 -7.78 -18.04
N TYR A 33 2.09 -6.61 -18.67
CA TYR A 33 1.16 -6.03 -19.62
C TYR A 33 0.81 -7.03 -20.74
N HIS A 34 1.80 -7.62 -21.38
CA HIS A 34 1.57 -8.58 -22.46
C HIS A 34 0.94 -9.89 -21.99
N LYS A 35 1.29 -10.39 -20.78
CA LYS A 35 0.72 -11.62 -20.21
C LYS A 35 -0.78 -11.46 -19.89
N ILE A 36 -1.23 -10.29 -19.42
CA ILE A 36 -2.65 -10.00 -19.20
C ILE A 36 -3.40 -10.05 -20.53
N HIS A 37 -2.91 -9.37 -21.56
CA HIS A 37 -3.54 -9.39 -22.87
C HIS A 37 -3.55 -10.80 -23.50
N LEU A 38 -2.51 -11.60 -23.27
CA LEU A 38 -2.43 -12.99 -23.72
C LEU A 38 -3.45 -13.88 -22.99
N MET A 39 -3.60 -13.71 -21.67
CA MET A 39 -4.55 -14.47 -20.88
C MET A 39 -5.98 -14.35 -21.40
N TYR A 40 -6.36 -13.15 -21.86
CA TYR A 40 -7.69 -12.85 -22.40
C TYR A 40 -7.77 -12.87 -23.93
N GLN A 41 -6.73 -13.36 -24.61
CA GLN A 41 -6.67 -13.50 -26.05
C GLN A 41 -7.00 -12.19 -26.80
N ILE A 42 -6.50 -11.06 -26.30
CA ILE A 42 -6.71 -9.76 -26.90
C ILE A 42 -5.67 -9.56 -28.01
N PRO A 43 -6.06 -9.39 -29.28
CA PRO A 43 -5.12 -9.14 -30.37
C PRO A 43 -4.47 -7.74 -30.23
N TYR A 44 -3.38 -7.52 -30.97
CA TYR A 44 -2.79 -6.19 -31.08
C TYR A 44 -3.77 -5.21 -31.73
N ASP A 45 -3.63 -3.96 -31.40
CA ASP A 45 -4.46 -2.86 -31.91
C ASP A 45 -5.98 -3.02 -31.61
N ALA A 46 -6.32 -3.80 -30.55
CA ALA A 46 -7.68 -4.03 -30.07
C ALA A 46 -7.75 -4.07 -28.54
N GLY A 47 -8.94 -3.99 -27.99
CA GLY A 47 -9.19 -4.22 -26.56
C GLY A 47 -9.63 -3.01 -25.76
N GLU A 48 -9.55 -1.80 -26.31
CA GLU A 48 -10.00 -0.58 -25.64
C GLU A 48 -11.45 -0.71 -25.13
N GLY A 49 -11.71 -0.25 -23.90
CA GLY A 49 -13.01 -0.31 -23.25
C GLY A 49 -13.43 -1.70 -22.75
N ARG A 50 -12.65 -2.76 -22.99
CA ARG A 50 -12.99 -4.09 -22.46
C ARG A 50 -12.83 -4.18 -20.96
N MET A 51 -13.82 -4.75 -20.32
CA MET A 51 -13.80 -5.11 -18.90
C MET A 51 -13.43 -6.58 -18.75
N LEU A 52 -12.37 -6.85 -18.01
CA LEU A 52 -11.82 -8.17 -17.79
C LEU A 52 -12.02 -8.53 -16.33
N LYS A 53 -12.78 -9.61 -16.05
CA LYS A 53 -12.82 -10.20 -14.72
C LYS A 53 -11.45 -10.79 -14.43
N PHE A 54 -10.75 -10.28 -13.43
CA PHE A 54 -9.36 -10.61 -13.17
C PHE A 54 -9.20 -11.31 -11.82
N ASP A 55 -8.44 -12.38 -11.81
CA ASP A 55 -8.00 -13.09 -10.61
C ASP A 55 -6.48 -13.10 -10.60
N LEU A 56 -5.88 -12.35 -9.69
CA LEU A 56 -4.43 -12.23 -9.56
C LEU A 56 -3.79 -13.57 -9.18
N GLY A 57 -4.44 -14.38 -8.33
CA GLY A 57 -3.93 -15.69 -7.94
C GLY A 57 -3.88 -16.66 -9.11
N ALA A 58 -4.97 -16.75 -9.89
CA ALA A 58 -5.02 -17.56 -11.10
C ALA A 58 -4.01 -17.07 -12.17
N PHE A 59 -3.86 -15.75 -12.33
CA PHE A 59 -2.87 -15.15 -13.22
C PHE A 59 -1.44 -15.52 -12.83
N CYS A 60 -1.08 -15.34 -11.55
CA CYS A 60 0.25 -15.67 -11.04
C CYS A 60 0.55 -17.17 -11.18
N SER A 61 -0.41 -18.03 -10.89
CA SER A 61 -0.28 -19.49 -11.04
C SER A 61 -0.04 -19.89 -12.49
N ARG A 62 -0.80 -19.32 -13.43
CA ARG A 62 -0.69 -19.61 -14.86
C ARG A 62 0.67 -19.25 -15.45
N PHE A 63 1.22 -18.11 -15.04
CA PHE A 63 2.47 -17.58 -15.59
C PHE A 63 3.69 -17.79 -14.68
N LYS A 64 3.53 -18.51 -13.55
CA LYS A 64 4.57 -18.78 -12.54
C LYS A 64 5.23 -17.49 -12.04
N LEU A 65 4.41 -16.51 -11.64
CA LEU A 65 4.84 -15.19 -11.19
C LEU A 65 4.80 -15.10 -9.66
N GLN A 66 5.65 -14.25 -9.09
CA GLN A 66 5.56 -13.89 -7.70
C GLN A 66 4.41 -12.89 -7.50
N PHE A 67 3.52 -13.19 -6.53
CA PHE A 67 2.27 -12.43 -6.31
C PHE A 67 2.52 -10.94 -6.08
N SER A 68 3.43 -10.60 -5.16
CA SER A 68 3.70 -9.20 -4.79
C SER A 68 4.25 -8.39 -5.97
N GLU A 69 5.21 -8.94 -6.72
CA GLU A 69 5.80 -8.25 -7.89
C GLU A 69 4.77 -8.05 -9.00
N ALA A 70 3.96 -9.07 -9.27
CA ALA A 70 2.89 -8.97 -10.27
C ALA A 70 1.84 -7.93 -9.87
N PHE A 71 1.44 -7.89 -8.60
CA PHE A 71 0.52 -6.89 -8.07
C PHE A 71 1.05 -5.46 -8.26
N TYR A 72 2.30 -5.20 -7.86
CA TYR A 72 2.88 -3.86 -8.01
C TYR A 72 3.07 -3.47 -9.48
N ALA A 73 3.43 -4.41 -10.35
CA ALA A 73 3.50 -4.16 -11.79
C ALA A 73 2.13 -3.75 -12.37
N ILE A 74 1.05 -4.45 -11.98
CA ILE A 74 -0.32 -4.13 -12.42
C ILE A 74 -0.73 -2.74 -11.94
N ARG A 75 -0.43 -2.39 -10.68
CA ARG A 75 -0.73 -1.06 -10.10
C ARG A 75 0.10 0.03 -10.75
N TYR A 76 1.32 -0.25 -11.17
CA TYR A 76 2.12 0.73 -11.91
C TYR A 76 1.56 0.97 -13.31
N LEU A 77 1.17 -0.08 -14.04
CA LEU A 77 0.52 0.05 -15.34
C LEU A 77 -0.82 0.81 -15.26
N GLU A 78 -1.55 0.66 -14.17
CA GLU A 78 -2.72 1.50 -13.90
C GLU A 78 -2.34 2.98 -13.76
N ARG A 79 -1.27 3.30 -13.02
CA ARG A 79 -0.77 4.69 -12.87
C ARG A 79 -0.29 5.30 -14.18
N GLU A 80 0.25 4.48 -15.06
CA GLU A 80 0.63 4.89 -16.42
C GLU A 80 -0.58 5.03 -17.36
N GLY A 81 -1.77 4.67 -16.90
CA GLY A 81 -3.02 4.87 -17.63
C GLY A 81 -3.40 3.75 -18.60
N HIS A 82 -2.72 2.59 -18.56
CA HIS A 82 -3.05 1.47 -19.44
C HIS A 82 -4.41 0.85 -19.16
N TRP A 83 -4.84 0.85 -17.90
CA TRP A 83 -6.13 0.34 -17.45
C TRP A 83 -6.57 0.99 -16.14
N SER A 84 -7.78 0.67 -15.71
CA SER A 84 -8.24 0.87 -14.33
C SER A 84 -8.32 -0.49 -13.67
N TYR A 85 -7.79 -0.61 -12.45
CA TYR A 85 -7.81 -1.82 -11.63
C TYR A 85 -8.74 -1.57 -10.43
N ALA A 86 -9.89 -2.20 -10.43
CA ALA A 86 -10.88 -2.05 -9.38
C ALA A 86 -11.07 -3.37 -8.63
N GLU A 87 -10.90 -3.36 -7.32
CA GLU A 87 -11.16 -4.48 -6.43
C GLU A 87 -12.61 -4.41 -5.93
N ASP A 88 -13.16 -5.55 -5.56
CA ASP A 88 -14.49 -5.69 -4.96
C ASP A 88 -15.63 -5.07 -5.81
N VAL A 89 -15.56 -5.22 -7.12
CA VAL A 89 -16.64 -4.79 -8.00
C VAL A 89 -17.78 -5.78 -7.93
N ASP A 90 -18.95 -5.29 -7.51
CA ASP A 90 -20.19 -6.05 -7.55
C ASP A 90 -20.61 -6.35 -8.99
N ILE A 91 -20.49 -7.60 -9.39
CA ILE A 91 -21.04 -8.09 -10.66
C ILE A 91 -22.43 -8.62 -10.36
N PRO A 92 -23.49 -7.95 -10.84
CA PRO A 92 -24.85 -8.38 -10.57
C PRO A 92 -25.19 -9.70 -11.28
N THR A 93 -26.08 -10.46 -10.70
CA THR A 93 -26.66 -11.65 -11.31
C THR A 93 -27.26 -11.32 -12.67
N ARG A 94 -26.94 -12.14 -13.68
CA ARG A 94 -27.52 -12.06 -15.03
C ARG A 94 -28.12 -13.38 -15.43
N VAL A 95 -29.24 -13.30 -16.12
CA VAL A 95 -29.98 -14.47 -16.61
C VAL A 95 -30.39 -14.25 -18.06
N GLN A 96 -30.28 -15.28 -18.87
CA GLN A 96 -30.82 -15.35 -20.22
C GLN A 96 -31.59 -16.65 -20.37
N ILE A 97 -32.81 -16.61 -20.90
CA ILE A 97 -33.58 -17.84 -21.29
C ILE A 97 -33.07 -18.23 -22.68
N ILE A 98 -32.51 -19.44 -22.78
CA ILE A 98 -31.88 -19.94 -24.01
C ILE A 98 -32.79 -20.86 -24.82
N VAL A 99 -33.86 -21.32 -24.23
CA VAL A 99 -34.91 -22.09 -24.92
C VAL A 99 -35.95 -21.16 -25.54
N SER A 100 -36.63 -21.60 -26.59
CA SER A 100 -37.71 -20.81 -27.19
C SER A 100 -38.92 -20.68 -26.24
N ARG A 101 -39.69 -19.60 -26.39
CA ARG A 101 -40.88 -19.35 -25.54
C ARG A 101 -41.89 -20.48 -25.64
N THR A 102 -42.08 -21.11 -26.81
CA THR A 102 -42.99 -22.22 -27.01
C THR A 102 -42.49 -23.49 -26.34
N ALA A 103 -41.20 -23.83 -26.49
CA ALA A 103 -40.61 -25.00 -25.89
C ALA A 103 -40.59 -24.93 -24.34
N LEU A 104 -40.58 -23.74 -23.75
CA LEU A 104 -40.51 -23.56 -22.31
C LEU A 104 -41.70 -24.23 -21.55
N TYR A 105 -42.89 -24.21 -22.15
CA TYR A 105 -44.11 -24.80 -21.55
C TYR A 105 -44.20 -26.31 -21.75
N ASP A 106 -43.41 -26.87 -22.65
CA ASP A 106 -43.40 -28.31 -22.96
C ASP A 106 -42.29 -29.05 -22.18
N ILE A 107 -41.36 -28.32 -21.56
CA ILE A 107 -40.24 -28.93 -20.82
C ILE A 107 -40.73 -29.37 -19.42
N PRO A 108 -40.56 -30.64 -19.05
CA PRO A 108 -40.83 -31.08 -17.69
C PRO A 108 -39.86 -30.45 -16.70
N LEU A 109 -40.37 -29.60 -15.82
CA LEU A 109 -39.59 -29.00 -14.77
C LEU A 109 -39.57 -29.87 -13.52
N PRO A 110 -38.37 -30.14 -12.95
CA PRO A 110 -38.25 -31.04 -11.79
C PRO A 110 -38.78 -30.43 -10.47
N ASP A 111 -38.97 -29.11 -10.42
CA ASP A 111 -39.45 -28.38 -9.24
C ASP A 111 -40.60 -27.45 -9.63
N ALA A 112 -41.71 -27.54 -8.86
CA ALA A 112 -42.89 -26.71 -9.09
C ALA A 112 -42.65 -25.21 -8.97
N ALA A 113 -41.63 -24.79 -8.22
CA ALA A 113 -41.23 -23.38 -8.06
C ALA A 113 -40.53 -22.81 -9.30
N MET A 114 -40.04 -23.64 -10.23
CA MET A 114 -39.31 -23.19 -11.40
C MET A 114 -40.19 -22.44 -12.41
N MET A 115 -41.43 -22.88 -12.62
CA MET A 115 -42.34 -22.20 -13.57
C MET A 115 -42.73 -20.80 -13.10
N PRO A 116 -43.19 -20.61 -11.84
CA PRO A 116 -43.43 -19.26 -11.31
C PRO A 116 -42.21 -18.33 -11.40
N LEU A 117 -41.00 -18.86 -11.16
CA LEU A 117 -39.77 -18.13 -11.31
C LEU A 117 -39.53 -17.70 -12.75
N LEU A 118 -39.69 -18.60 -13.72
CA LEU A 118 -39.53 -18.30 -15.15
C LEU A 118 -40.58 -17.26 -15.61
N GLU A 119 -41.83 -17.38 -15.16
CA GLU A 119 -42.85 -16.39 -15.47
C GLU A 119 -42.55 -15.02 -14.89
N CYS A 120 -42.03 -14.95 -13.65
CA CYS A 120 -41.56 -13.71 -13.03
C CYS A 120 -40.43 -13.08 -13.86
N LEU A 121 -39.44 -13.85 -14.30
CA LEU A 121 -38.35 -13.38 -15.11
C LEU A 121 -38.81 -12.85 -16.46
N MET A 122 -39.71 -13.59 -17.15
CA MET A 122 -40.24 -13.18 -18.46
C MET A 122 -41.08 -11.91 -18.39
N ARG A 123 -41.83 -11.73 -17.30
CA ARG A 123 -42.70 -10.57 -17.10
C ARG A 123 -41.95 -9.29 -16.79
N ASN A 124 -40.88 -9.39 -15.98
CA ASN A 124 -40.23 -8.22 -15.42
C ASN A 124 -38.92 -7.84 -16.14
N TYR A 125 -38.34 -8.73 -16.95
CA TYR A 125 -37.04 -8.49 -17.61
C TYR A 125 -37.15 -8.59 -19.14
N PRO A 126 -37.51 -7.50 -19.82
CA PRO A 126 -37.61 -7.48 -21.27
C PRO A 126 -36.25 -7.78 -21.90
N GLY A 127 -36.23 -8.52 -23.02
CA GLY A 127 -35.02 -8.92 -23.73
C GLY A 127 -34.32 -10.17 -23.17
N ILE A 128 -34.86 -10.82 -22.13
CA ILE A 128 -34.25 -11.97 -21.47
C ILE A 128 -34.01 -13.18 -22.39
N PHE A 129 -34.75 -13.28 -23.50
CA PHE A 129 -34.53 -14.33 -24.55
C PHE A 129 -33.39 -13.96 -25.49
N SER A 130 -33.12 -12.66 -25.69
CA SER A 130 -32.13 -12.18 -26.66
C SER A 130 -30.72 -12.07 -26.07
N SER A 131 -30.61 -11.68 -24.79
CA SER A 131 -29.32 -11.49 -24.13
C SER A 131 -29.44 -11.74 -22.63
N ALA A 132 -28.27 -11.88 -21.96
CA ALA A 132 -28.21 -12.00 -20.51
C ALA A 132 -28.52 -10.66 -19.85
N VAL A 133 -29.68 -10.53 -19.22
CA VAL A 133 -30.14 -9.33 -18.53
C VAL A 133 -29.78 -9.38 -17.04
N ARG A 134 -29.47 -8.22 -16.48
CA ARG A 134 -29.29 -8.08 -15.02
C ARG A 134 -30.62 -8.30 -14.31
N ILE A 135 -30.63 -9.11 -13.27
CA ILE A 135 -31.77 -9.31 -12.40
C ILE A 135 -31.47 -8.82 -10.97
N ASP A 136 -32.52 -8.43 -10.27
CA ASP A 136 -32.51 -8.14 -8.85
C ASP A 136 -32.97 -9.43 -8.12
N GLU A 137 -32.05 -10.11 -7.42
CA GLU A 137 -32.33 -11.38 -6.74
C GLU A 137 -33.37 -11.21 -5.64
N ASP A 138 -33.35 -10.09 -4.90
CA ASP A 138 -34.31 -9.85 -3.81
C ASP A 138 -35.74 -9.66 -4.34
N PHE A 139 -35.87 -8.88 -5.39
CA PHE A 139 -37.15 -8.68 -6.06
C PHE A 139 -37.69 -9.98 -6.67
N VAL A 140 -36.84 -10.74 -7.35
CA VAL A 140 -37.24 -12.01 -7.99
C VAL A 140 -37.61 -13.03 -6.94
N ALA A 141 -36.85 -13.14 -5.83
CA ALA A 141 -37.15 -14.06 -4.74
C ALA A 141 -38.52 -13.74 -4.09
N ALA A 142 -38.75 -12.47 -3.77
CA ALA A 142 -40.01 -11.99 -3.22
C ALA A 142 -41.19 -12.24 -4.18
N SER A 143 -41.02 -11.97 -5.48
CA SER A 143 -42.06 -12.14 -6.50
C SER A 143 -42.37 -13.60 -6.80
N ALA A 144 -41.38 -14.50 -6.70
CA ALA A 144 -41.57 -15.95 -6.87
C ALA A 144 -41.96 -16.65 -5.57
N GLY A 145 -42.03 -15.96 -4.44
CA GLY A 145 -42.40 -16.53 -3.13
C GLY A 145 -41.36 -17.48 -2.54
N VAL A 146 -40.07 -17.29 -2.86
CA VAL A 146 -38.97 -18.16 -2.40
C VAL A 146 -37.94 -17.36 -1.61
N GLN A 147 -37.15 -18.06 -0.78
CA GLN A 147 -35.99 -17.42 -0.11
C GLN A 147 -34.82 -17.23 -1.10
N GLN A 148 -33.95 -16.26 -0.83
CA GLN A 148 -32.81 -15.94 -1.70
C GLN A 148 -31.87 -17.12 -1.96
N GLY A 149 -31.59 -17.95 -0.93
CA GLY A 149 -30.77 -19.16 -1.09
C GLY A 149 -31.44 -20.19 -2.00
N GLN A 150 -32.76 -20.33 -1.89
CA GLN A 150 -33.57 -21.24 -2.75
C GLN A 150 -33.64 -20.70 -4.19
N LEU A 151 -33.76 -19.38 -4.37
CA LEU A 151 -33.72 -18.76 -5.70
C LEU A 151 -32.42 -19.12 -6.44
N ARG A 152 -31.25 -18.97 -5.79
CA ARG A 152 -29.97 -19.33 -6.40
C ARG A 152 -29.87 -20.78 -6.80
N GLN A 153 -30.40 -21.67 -5.96
CA GLN A 153 -30.45 -23.10 -6.27
C GLN A 153 -31.37 -23.42 -7.47
N LEU A 154 -32.52 -22.76 -7.55
CA LEU A 154 -33.43 -22.91 -8.68
C LEU A 154 -32.80 -22.38 -9.99
N LEU A 155 -32.16 -21.21 -9.96
CA LEU A 155 -31.44 -20.65 -11.11
C LEU A 155 -30.28 -21.57 -11.55
N TYR A 156 -29.56 -22.14 -10.60
CA TYR A 156 -28.51 -23.11 -10.91
C TYR A 156 -29.05 -24.37 -11.57
N ASN A 157 -30.15 -24.95 -11.02
CA ASN A 157 -30.79 -26.14 -11.58
C ASN A 157 -31.38 -25.89 -12.98
N LEU A 158 -32.00 -24.71 -13.20
CA LEU A 158 -32.47 -24.31 -14.54
C LEU A 158 -31.32 -24.19 -15.53
N SER A 159 -30.15 -23.75 -15.07
CA SER A 159 -28.93 -23.66 -15.90
C SER A 159 -28.36 -25.04 -16.24
N LEU A 160 -28.35 -25.98 -15.28
CA LEU A 160 -27.93 -27.37 -15.53
C LEU A 160 -28.83 -28.08 -16.54
N ASN A 161 -30.14 -27.77 -16.53
CA ASN A 161 -31.09 -28.29 -17.50
C ASN A 161 -31.10 -27.56 -18.85
N HIS A 162 -30.13 -26.67 -19.09
CA HIS A 162 -30.00 -25.87 -20.31
C HIS A 162 -31.23 -25.03 -20.68
N ILE A 163 -32.04 -24.64 -19.68
CA ILE A 163 -33.22 -23.77 -19.88
C ILE A 163 -32.79 -22.31 -19.86
N ILE A 164 -31.86 -21.96 -18.96
CA ILE A 164 -31.32 -20.63 -18.85
C ILE A 164 -29.81 -20.66 -18.89
N ARG A 165 -29.23 -19.52 -19.27
CA ARG A 165 -27.82 -19.18 -18.97
C ARG A 165 -27.82 -18.34 -17.71
N TYR A 166 -27.23 -18.85 -16.64
CA TYR A 166 -27.16 -18.20 -15.34
C TYR A 166 -25.72 -17.74 -15.07
N ILE A 167 -25.56 -16.47 -14.76
CA ILE A 167 -24.29 -15.84 -14.35
C ILE A 167 -24.54 -15.29 -12.95
N PRO A 168 -24.07 -15.96 -11.90
CA PRO A 168 -24.30 -15.55 -10.52
C PRO A 168 -23.61 -14.21 -10.21
N ALA A 169 -24.16 -13.50 -9.22
CA ALA A 169 -23.49 -12.37 -8.62
C ALA A 169 -22.13 -12.78 -8.07
N ALA A 170 -21.14 -11.96 -8.25
CA ALA A 170 -19.80 -12.19 -7.73
C ALA A 170 -19.11 -10.89 -7.44
N ASN A 171 -18.42 -10.81 -6.32
CA ASN A 171 -17.41 -9.79 -6.10
C ASN A 171 -16.16 -10.20 -6.86
N SER A 172 -15.69 -9.35 -7.70
CA SER A 172 -14.53 -9.64 -8.53
C SER A 172 -13.68 -8.41 -8.71
N THR A 173 -12.39 -8.63 -8.77
CA THR A 173 -11.46 -7.64 -9.30
C THR A 173 -11.66 -7.52 -10.80
N VAL A 174 -11.67 -6.30 -11.30
CA VAL A 174 -11.88 -5.99 -12.72
C VAL A 174 -10.75 -5.11 -13.23
N ILE A 175 -10.21 -5.47 -14.39
CA ILE A 175 -9.33 -4.62 -15.19
C ILE A 175 -10.14 -4.06 -16.36
N CYS A 176 -10.24 -2.73 -16.46
CA CYS A 176 -10.86 -2.06 -17.61
C CYS A 176 -9.75 -1.45 -18.48
N LEU A 177 -9.58 -1.95 -19.69
CA LEU A 177 -8.55 -1.49 -20.61
C LEU A 177 -8.89 -0.10 -21.13
N ARG A 178 -7.95 0.84 -21.06
CA ARG A 178 -8.13 2.22 -21.49
C ARG A 178 -7.65 2.47 -22.93
N HIS A 179 -6.84 1.55 -23.46
CA HIS A 179 -6.25 1.63 -24.80
C HIS A 179 -6.27 0.27 -25.47
N ASN A 180 -6.16 0.28 -26.78
CA ASN A 180 -5.88 -0.90 -27.56
C ASN A 180 -4.52 -1.51 -27.18
N ARG A 181 -4.37 -2.81 -27.35
CA ARG A 181 -3.14 -3.52 -27.02
C ARG A 181 -1.98 -3.03 -27.88
N TRP A 182 -0.94 -2.57 -27.23
CA TRP A 182 0.29 -2.10 -27.86
C TRP A 182 1.22 -3.27 -28.16
N ARG A 183 2.10 -3.08 -29.14
CA ARG A 183 3.12 -4.07 -29.51
C ARG A 183 4.29 -4.03 -28.53
N PRO A 184 5.08 -5.12 -28.40
CA PRO A 184 6.29 -5.13 -27.58
C PRO A 184 7.24 -3.99 -27.95
N GLY A 185 7.83 -3.37 -26.94
CA GLY A 185 8.71 -2.21 -27.09
C GLY A 185 7.98 -0.86 -27.27
N ASN A 186 6.64 -0.87 -27.46
CA ASN A 186 5.85 0.35 -27.62
C ASN A 186 4.95 0.66 -26.41
N VAL A 187 5.02 -0.17 -25.37
CA VAL A 187 4.22 0.06 -24.15
C VAL A 187 4.73 1.34 -23.49
N ALA A 188 3.85 2.34 -23.36
CA ALA A 188 4.21 3.62 -22.77
C ALA A 188 4.48 3.45 -21.26
N LEU A 189 5.75 3.47 -20.89
CA LEU A 189 6.23 3.48 -19.52
C LEU A 189 7.10 4.71 -19.33
N SER A 190 7.01 5.38 -18.17
CA SER A 190 7.75 6.60 -17.86
C SER A 190 8.93 6.29 -16.93
N PRO A 191 10.15 6.00 -17.43
CA PRO A 191 11.29 5.62 -16.58
C PRO A 191 11.66 6.69 -15.55
N GLY A 192 11.53 7.97 -15.90
CA GLY A 192 11.80 9.09 -15.00
C GLY A 192 10.82 9.12 -13.82
N ARG A 193 9.53 8.98 -14.09
CA ARG A 193 8.49 8.90 -13.06
C ARG A 193 8.65 7.66 -12.18
N TYR A 194 9.02 6.53 -12.79
CA TYR A 194 9.29 5.30 -12.06
C TYR A 194 10.41 5.47 -11.04
N ARG A 195 11.56 6.04 -11.45
CA ARG A 195 12.68 6.35 -10.55
C ARG A 195 12.27 7.32 -9.43
N GLN A 196 11.53 8.37 -9.74
CA GLN A 196 11.01 9.29 -8.72
C GLN A 196 10.18 8.60 -7.65
N LEU A 197 9.31 7.66 -8.05
CA LEU A 197 8.49 6.88 -7.10
C LEU A 197 9.37 5.97 -6.23
N GLN A 198 10.37 5.32 -6.84
CA GLN A 198 11.34 4.48 -6.15
C GLN A 198 12.18 5.28 -5.15
N ASP A 199 12.75 6.41 -5.57
CA ASP A 199 13.54 7.30 -4.71
C ASP A 199 12.71 7.85 -3.55
N SER A 200 11.46 8.23 -3.82
CA SER A 200 10.54 8.73 -2.79
C SER A 200 10.17 7.65 -1.79
N PHE A 201 10.02 6.40 -2.23
CA PHE A 201 9.78 5.28 -1.33
C PHE A 201 11.02 4.98 -0.48
N HIS A 202 12.18 4.93 -1.11
CA HIS A 202 13.47 4.71 -0.45
C HIS A 202 13.73 5.73 0.66
N LYS A 203 13.59 7.02 0.36
CA LYS A 203 13.73 8.10 1.35
C LYS A 203 12.80 7.96 2.56
N ARG A 204 11.54 7.55 2.33
CA ARG A 204 10.60 7.30 3.43
C ARG A 204 11.01 6.10 4.28
N LEU A 205 11.51 5.06 3.62
CA LEU A 205 11.98 3.86 4.31
C LEU A 205 13.24 4.15 5.14
N GLU A 206 14.20 4.88 4.59
CA GLU A 206 15.40 5.34 5.32
C GLU A 206 15.00 6.17 6.53
N ALA A 207 14.18 7.21 6.35
CA ALA A 207 13.75 8.06 7.46
C ALA A 207 13.02 7.26 8.57
N MET A 208 12.20 6.27 8.21
CA MET A 208 11.57 5.41 9.20
C MET A 208 12.57 4.49 9.89
N THR A 209 13.53 3.96 9.14
CA THR A 209 14.59 3.11 9.69
C THR A 209 15.47 3.90 10.66
N ASP A 210 15.87 5.12 10.32
CA ASP A 210 16.64 6.01 11.18
C ASP A 210 15.87 6.39 12.44
N TYR A 211 14.56 6.67 12.30
CA TYR A 211 13.70 6.97 13.43
C TYR A 211 13.63 5.82 14.45
N VAL A 212 13.47 4.58 14.00
CA VAL A 212 13.41 3.42 14.89
C VAL A 212 14.77 2.99 15.42
N ALA A 213 15.86 3.28 14.69
CA ALA A 213 17.23 3.00 15.12
C ALA A 213 17.69 3.89 16.30
N MET A 214 17.02 5.01 16.54
CA MET A 214 17.30 5.86 17.72
C MET A 214 16.84 5.12 18.99
N ASP A 215 17.78 4.50 19.70
CA ASP A 215 17.52 3.74 20.92
C ASP A 215 18.10 4.47 22.13
N SER A 216 17.23 4.96 23.03
CA SER A 216 17.60 5.63 24.28
C SER A 216 18.16 4.68 25.34
N ASP A 217 17.93 3.38 25.19
CA ASP A 217 18.34 2.35 26.14
C ASP A 217 19.57 1.57 25.64
N ALA A 218 20.14 1.94 24.49
CA ALA A 218 21.39 1.38 23.97
C ALA A 218 22.56 1.63 24.96
N PRO A 219 23.50 0.70 25.11
CA PRO A 219 24.65 0.86 26.01
C PRO A 219 25.48 2.12 25.72
N ASP A 220 25.53 2.52 24.49
CA ASP A 220 26.27 3.69 23.97
C ASP A 220 25.40 4.93 23.72
N ALA A 221 24.14 4.91 24.18
CA ALA A 221 23.17 5.97 23.92
C ALA A 221 23.66 7.37 24.35
N ALA A 222 24.41 7.47 25.46
CA ALA A 222 24.99 8.73 25.91
C ALA A 222 26.04 9.27 24.92
N VAL A 223 26.84 8.41 24.30
CA VAL A 223 27.84 8.77 23.28
C VAL A 223 27.13 9.20 22.01
N LEU A 224 26.14 8.42 21.56
CA LEU A 224 25.35 8.72 20.35
C LEU A 224 24.58 10.05 20.47
N LEU A 225 24.11 10.38 21.69
CA LEU A 225 23.46 11.66 21.94
C LEU A 225 24.45 12.83 21.81
N ARG A 226 25.65 12.70 22.36
CA ARG A 226 26.73 13.73 22.24
C ARG A 226 27.21 13.90 20.81
N GLU A 227 27.26 12.84 20.03
CA GLU A 227 27.59 12.86 18.60
C GLU A 227 26.47 13.41 17.71
N GLY A 228 25.31 13.77 18.29
CA GLY A 228 24.13 14.23 17.56
C GLY A 228 23.42 13.16 16.72
N LYS A 229 23.75 11.89 16.93
CA LYS A 229 23.10 10.74 16.25
C LYS A 229 21.75 10.40 16.86
N LEU A 230 21.54 10.74 18.14
CA LEU A 230 20.24 10.69 18.80
C LEU A 230 19.67 12.11 18.90
N GLN A 231 18.45 12.29 18.44
CA GLN A 231 17.77 13.58 18.51
C GLN A 231 16.32 13.40 18.98
N CYS A 232 15.72 14.49 19.47
CA CYS A 232 14.34 14.48 19.93
C CYS A 232 13.42 13.89 18.85
N ARG A 233 12.59 12.90 19.23
CA ARG A 233 11.70 12.21 18.28
C ARG A 233 10.70 13.15 17.61
N SER A 234 10.14 14.09 18.36
CA SER A 234 9.21 15.09 17.79
C SER A 234 9.95 16.02 16.82
N ARG A 235 11.16 16.47 17.17
CA ARG A 235 11.98 17.31 16.30
C ARG A 235 12.34 16.59 15.00
N TYR A 236 12.71 15.30 15.07
CA TYR A 236 12.99 14.49 13.90
C TYR A 236 11.77 14.43 12.95
N LEU A 237 10.59 14.13 13.49
CA LEU A 237 9.37 14.06 12.68
C LEU A 237 9.00 15.43 12.10
N LEU A 238 9.08 16.50 12.88
CA LEU A 238 8.79 17.84 12.40
C LEU A 238 9.75 18.27 11.29
N ALA A 239 11.05 17.97 11.44
CA ALA A 239 12.05 18.22 10.40
C ALA A 239 11.77 17.43 9.12
N TYR A 240 11.35 16.15 9.25
CA TYR A 240 10.95 15.33 8.11
C TYR A 240 9.76 15.95 7.34
N PHE A 241 8.82 16.60 8.04
CA PHE A 241 7.70 17.31 7.43
C PHE A 241 7.97 18.78 7.09
N GLY A 242 9.25 19.20 7.09
CA GLY A 242 9.67 20.53 6.64
C GLY A 242 9.75 21.60 7.74
N GLN A 243 9.57 21.25 9.02
CA GLN A 243 9.71 22.16 10.17
C GLN A 243 11.08 21.94 10.85
N ALA A 244 12.16 22.27 10.16
CA ALA A 244 13.52 22.00 10.60
C ALA A 244 13.96 22.79 11.87
N GLU A 245 13.37 23.95 12.11
CA GLU A 245 13.73 24.84 13.25
C GLU A 245 12.97 24.54 14.54
N SER A 246 12.32 23.36 14.64
CA SER A 246 11.57 22.98 15.81
C SER A 246 12.48 22.65 17.00
N GLY A 247 12.09 23.10 18.20
CA GLY A 247 12.79 22.76 19.44
C GLY A 247 12.52 21.34 19.91
N ASP A 248 13.26 20.91 20.93
CA ASP A 248 13.08 19.61 21.56
C ASP A 248 11.78 19.58 22.40
N CYS A 249 11.06 18.46 22.36
CA CYS A 249 9.76 18.33 23.04
C CYS A 249 9.85 18.21 24.58
N GLY A 250 11.02 17.86 25.11
CA GLY A 250 11.28 17.71 26.55
C GLY A 250 10.73 16.43 27.21
N HIS A 251 9.90 15.62 26.53
CA HIS A 251 9.18 14.52 27.14
C HIS A 251 9.32 13.15 26.45
N CYS A 252 9.92 13.08 25.25
CA CYS A 252 10.21 11.78 24.62
C CYS A 252 11.35 11.05 25.36
N ASP A 253 11.58 9.78 25.02
CA ASP A 253 12.62 8.95 25.59
C ASP A 253 14.03 9.57 25.44
N ILE A 254 14.37 10.10 24.28
CA ILE A 254 15.64 10.76 24.01
C ILE A 254 15.79 12.05 24.85
N CYS A 255 14.74 12.87 24.98
CA CYS A 255 14.78 14.06 25.84
C CYS A 255 14.93 13.70 27.32
N ARG A 256 14.31 12.59 27.76
CA ARG A 256 14.48 12.09 29.13
C ARG A 256 15.91 11.57 29.37
N LEU A 257 16.48 10.88 28.39
CA LEU A 257 17.89 10.47 28.44
C LEU A 257 18.81 11.70 28.57
N HIS A 258 18.60 12.72 27.74
CA HIS A 258 19.38 13.96 27.78
C HIS A 258 19.29 14.64 29.16
N LYS A 259 18.09 14.70 29.74
CA LYS A 259 17.89 15.23 31.09
C LYS A 259 18.63 14.42 32.15
N ARG A 260 18.55 13.06 32.11
CA ARG A 260 19.26 12.18 33.04
C ARG A 260 20.79 12.38 32.98
N ILE A 261 21.34 12.51 31.76
CA ILE A 261 22.79 12.74 31.59
C ILE A 261 23.18 14.09 32.17
N LYS A 262 22.43 15.16 31.91
CA LYS A 262 22.69 16.52 32.48
C LYS A 262 22.59 16.54 34.02
N GLU A 263 21.66 15.80 34.61
CA GLU A 263 21.52 15.67 36.05
C GLU A 263 22.65 14.85 36.68
N ALA A 264 23.19 13.87 35.95
CA ALA A 264 24.29 13.02 36.42
C ALA A 264 25.66 13.72 36.36
N ASP A 265 25.84 14.67 35.43
CA ASP A 265 27.09 15.45 35.27
C ASP A 265 26.80 16.97 35.20
N PRO A 266 26.54 17.60 36.34
CA PRO A 266 26.23 19.04 36.39
C PRO A 266 27.41 19.96 35.96
N ALA A 267 28.66 19.44 35.99
CA ALA A 267 29.82 20.18 35.56
C ALA A 267 29.90 20.27 34.02
N GLU A 268 29.56 19.20 33.33
CA GLU A 268 29.51 19.17 31.86
C GLU A 268 28.39 20.10 31.32
N ASP A 269 27.22 20.14 31.96
CA ASP A 269 26.12 21.06 31.60
C ASP A 269 26.46 22.54 31.85
N ARG A 270 27.24 22.83 32.92
CA ARG A 270 27.76 24.19 33.15
C ARG A 270 28.72 24.62 32.08
N LEU A 271 29.66 23.76 31.69
CA LEU A 271 30.62 24.04 30.64
C LEU A 271 29.96 24.23 29.27
N GLU A 272 29.00 23.42 28.94
CA GLU A 272 28.21 23.56 27.71
C GLU A 272 27.49 24.92 27.64
N LYS A 273 26.94 25.40 28.77
CA LYS A 273 26.32 26.74 28.85
C LYS A 273 27.37 27.86 28.62
N PHE A 274 28.55 27.76 29.20
CA PHE A 274 29.60 28.73 28.95
C PHE A 274 30.05 28.78 27.48
N ILE A 275 30.14 27.62 26.83
CA ILE A 275 30.55 27.52 25.43
C ILE A 275 29.45 27.99 24.48
N ASN A 276 28.18 27.79 24.82
CA ASN A 276 27.03 28.18 23.98
C ASN A 276 26.59 29.64 24.14
N ILE A 277 27.01 30.35 25.23
CA ILE A 277 26.66 31.75 25.42
C ILE A 277 27.35 32.64 24.40
N GLU A 278 28.56 32.28 23.91
CA GLU A 278 29.20 32.97 22.79
C GLU A 278 28.99 32.23 21.48
N LYS A 279 27.94 32.60 20.76
CA LYS A 279 27.61 32.06 19.41
C LYS A 279 28.76 32.13 18.37
N SER A 280 29.92 32.64 18.74
CA SER A 280 31.14 32.77 17.92
C SER A 280 32.12 31.60 18.07
N GLY A 281 31.90 30.66 19.00
CA GLY A 281 32.84 29.58 19.31
C GLY A 281 34.10 30.00 20.06
N HIS A 282 34.20 31.29 20.48
CA HIS A 282 35.27 31.81 21.32
C HIS A 282 34.77 31.85 22.77
N TYR A 283 35.55 31.28 23.67
CA TYR A 283 35.34 31.38 25.12
C TYR A 283 36.66 31.70 25.82
N SER A 284 36.60 32.52 26.89
CA SER A 284 37.77 32.86 27.68
C SER A 284 37.99 31.84 28.80
N LEU A 285 39.23 31.38 28.96
CA LEU A 285 39.61 30.51 30.09
C LEU A 285 39.37 31.16 31.46
N GLY A 286 39.36 32.51 31.50
CA GLY A 286 39.13 33.29 32.73
C GLY A 286 37.68 33.20 33.25
N ASP A 287 36.74 32.89 32.39
CA ASP A 287 35.31 32.82 32.75
C ASP A 287 34.89 31.42 33.25
N ILE A 288 35.79 30.44 33.14
CA ILE A 288 35.52 29.08 33.53
C ILE A 288 36.00 28.83 34.97
N PRO A 289 35.10 28.28 35.84
CA PRO A 289 35.51 27.94 37.19
C PRO A 289 36.69 26.97 37.21
N ALA A 290 37.68 27.23 38.09
CA ALA A 290 38.89 26.42 38.22
C ALA A 290 38.60 24.91 38.45
N ALA A 291 37.49 24.59 39.11
CA ALA A 291 37.06 23.23 39.32
C ALA A 291 36.66 22.51 38.03
N ASP A 292 36.25 23.23 36.98
CA ASP A 292 35.79 22.66 35.70
C ASP A 292 36.88 22.61 34.62
N LEU A 293 38.05 23.22 34.87
CA LEU A 293 39.19 23.22 33.94
C LEU A 293 39.76 21.84 33.57
N PRO A 294 39.82 20.83 34.49
CA PRO A 294 40.24 19.48 34.12
C PRO A 294 39.30 18.83 33.13
N LEU A 295 37.99 19.04 33.33
CA LEU A 295 36.95 18.50 32.44
C LEU A 295 37.03 19.17 31.06
N LEU A 296 37.18 20.52 31.01
CA LEU A 296 37.38 21.23 29.75
C LEU A 296 38.57 20.70 28.96
N ARG A 297 39.72 20.46 29.63
CA ARG A 297 40.91 19.88 28.98
C ARG A 297 40.59 18.50 28.40
N SER A 298 39.84 17.69 29.09
CA SER A 298 39.44 16.36 28.59
C SER A 298 38.55 16.44 27.37
N LEU A 299 37.62 17.40 27.32
CA LEU A 299 36.72 17.63 26.20
C LEU A 299 37.45 18.18 24.96
N ILE A 300 38.41 19.08 25.16
CA ILE A 300 39.30 19.55 24.08
C ILE A 300 40.15 18.42 23.53
N ALA A 301 40.73 17.59 24.42
CA ALA A 301 41.54 16.45 24.02
C ALA A 301 40.75 15.38 23.22
N ARG A 302 39.43 15.29 23.48
CA ARG A 302 38.51 14.42 22.72
C ARG A 302 37.95 15.06 21.44
N GLY A 303 38.30 16.31 21.16
CA GLY A 303 37.76 17.04 20.00
C GLY A 303 36.31 17.47 20.10
N THR A 304 35.70 17.36 21.29
CA THR A 304 34.29 17.70 21.53
C THR A 304 34.07 19.20 21.65
N VAL A 305 35.11 19.92 22.07
CA VAL A 305 35.11 21.35 22.23
C VAL A 305 36.34 21.92 21.50
N PRO A 306 36.24 22.99 20.69
CA PRO A 306 37.39 23.62 20.09
C PRO A 306 38.31 24.22 21.16
N PRO A 307 39.63 24.26 20.95
CA PRO A 307 40.53 24.96 21.86
C PRO A 307 40.13 26.43 21.98
N PRO A 308 40.35 27.07 23.14
CA PRO A 308 40.10 28.51 23.29
C PRO A 308 40.90 29.28 22.24
N GLY A 309 40.22 30.17 21.50
CA GLY A 309 40.89 31.04 20.52
C GLY A 309 41.83 31.98 21.24
N ASP A 310 43.00 32.23 20.68
CA ASP A 310 43.90 33.26 21.12
C ASP A 310 43.18 34.62 21.01
N ALA A 311 43.10 35.37 22.13
CA ALA A 311 42.47 36.66 22.23
C ALA A 311 43.29 37.73 21.57
#